data_4ff259b6e78831387d3f58ace056c64e
#
_entry.id   4ff259b6e78831387d3f58ace056c64e
#
_cell.length_a   1.000
_cell.length_b   1.000
_cell.length_c   1.000
_cell.angle_alpha   90.00
_cell.angle_beta   90.00
_cell.angle_gamma   90.00
#
_symmetry.space_group_name_H-M   'P 1'
#
loop_
_entity.id
_entity.type
_entity.pdbx_description
1 polymer ?
#
loop_
_entity_poly.entity_id
_entity_poly.type
_entity_poly.pdbx_seq_one_letter_code
_entity_poly.pdbx_strand_id
1 'polypeptide(L)'
;MPGPARNRLTDGRTRECHLARGPLGAYSRAIARAKGIDGRTTEGRLLNATRRALTAHLGGEDRLTAPQRALVERCAMLQLRIAALDARIIDGTFTEYDSKVYLAFSNSLTRTLTALGLTPASAAEPPGLDDLKRRVLAERDERQRRGAAA
;
A
#
# COMPACT_ATOMS: atom_id res chain seq x y z
N MET A 1 -40.90 8.78 -54.82
CA MET A 1 -41.13 8.04 -53.56
C MET A 1 -39.79 7.74 -52.95
N PRO A 2 -39.30 8.49 -51.92
CA PRO A 2 -38.10 8.12 -51.25
C PRO A 2 -38.41 7.06 -50.15
N GLY A 3 -37.66 5.95 -50.17
CA GLY A 3 -37.78 4.86 -49.19
C GLY A 3 -37.35 5.25 -47.78
N PRO A 4 -37.84 4.55 -46.73
CA PRO A 4 -37.60 4.91 -45.36
C PRO A 4 -36.13 4.72 -44.93
N ALA A 5 -35.58 5.72 -44.28
CA ALA A 5 -34.26 5.72 -43.69
C ALA A 5 -34.17 4.59 -42.66
N ARG A 6 -33.29 3.63 -42.88
CA ARG A 6 -32.96 2.56 -41.90
C ARG A 6 -32.20 3.17 -40.73
N ASN A 7 -32.86 3.23 -39.62
CA ASN A 7 -32.32 3.66 -38.34
C ASN A 7 -31.28 2.63 -37.86
N ARG A 8 -29.97 2.92 -38.01
CA ARG A 8 -28.83 2.03 -37.66
C ARG A 8 -28.46 2.10 -36.16
N LEU A 9 -29.40 2.35 -35.27
CA LEU A 9 -29.11 2.61 -33.85
C LEU A 9 -29.57 1.52 -32.90
N THR A 10 -29.79 0.29 -33.38
CA THR A 10 -30.12 -0.83 -32.46
C THR A 10 -29.28 -2.06 -32.77
N ASP A 11 -27.96 -1.89 -32.85
CA ASP A 11 -27.07 -3.04 -32.83
C ASP A 11 -26.78 -3.37 -31.40
N GLY A 12 -27.42 -4.42 -30.84
CA GLY A 12 -27.30 -4.88 -29.46
C GLY A 12 -25.86 -5.23 -29.05
N ARG A 13 -24.93 -5.33 -29.99
CA ARG A 13 -23.51 -5.57 -29.75
C ARG A 13 -22.81 -4.47 -28.97
N THR A 14 -23.26 -3.22 -29.06
CA THR A 14 -22.65 -2.11 -28.31
C THR A 14 -22.98 -2.16 -26.83
N ARG A 15 -24.14 -2.69 -26.44
CA ARG A 15 -24.52 -2.85 -25.02
C ARG A 15 -23.84 -4.04 -24.35
N GLU A 16 -23.63 -5.13 -25.02
CA GLU A 16 -22.93 -6.30 -24.47
C GLU A 16 -21.44 -6.03 -24.22
N CYS A 17 -20.79 -5.23 -25.07
CA CYS A 17 -19.40 -4.82 -24.83
C CYS A 17 -19.22 -3.94 -23.60
N HIS A 18 -20.22 -3.17 -23.19
CA HIS A 18 -20.17 -2.37 -21.97
C HIS A 18 -20.47 -3.18 -20.70
N LEU A 19 -21.34 -4.18 -20.79
CA LEU A 19 -21.65 -5.07 -19.67
C LEU A 19 -20.53 -6.09 -19.39
N ALA A 20 -19.83 -6.55 -20.42
CA ALA A 20 -18.66 -7.43 -20.29
C ALA A 20 -17.45 -6.73 -19.65
N ARG A 21 -17.42 -5.40 -19.60
CA ARG A 21 -16.33 -4.63 -18.97
C ARG A 21 -16.55 -4.33 -17.50
N GLY A 22 -17.54 -4.91 -16.83
CA GLY A 22 -17.81 -4.78 -15.40
C GLY A 22 -17.75 -3.33 -14.87
N PRO A 23 -18.48 -2.97 -13.81
CA PRO A 23 -18.61 -1.59 -13.32
C PRO A 23 -17.31 -0.93 -12.83
N LEU A 24 -16.19 -1.62 -12.85
CA LEU A 24 -14.89 -1.17 -12.30
C LEU A 24 -13.75 -1.22 -13.34
N GLY A 25 -14.00 -0.83 -14.59
CA GLY A 25 -13.08 -1.00 -15.71
C GLY A 25 -11.60 -0.59 -15.48
N ALA A 26 -11.32 0.47 -14.75
CA ALA A 26 -9.96 0.89 -14.40
C ALA A 26 -9.34 -0.01 -13.32
N TYR A 27 -10.11 -0.40 -12.30
CA TYR A 27 -9.68 -1.31 -11.24
C TYR A 27 -9.48 -2.73 -11.75
N SER A 28 -10.37 -3.22 -12.62
CA SER A 28 -10.26 -4.55 -13.23
C SER A 28 -8.99 -4.70 -14.06
N ARG A 29 -8.57 -3.64 -14.77
CA ARG A 29 -7.30 -3.65 -15.52
C ARG A 29 -6.08 -3.68 -14.63
N ALA A 30 -6.09 -2.97 -13.50
CA ALA A 30 -5.00 -2.98 -12.53
C ALA A 30 -4.87 -4.37 -11.88
N ILE A 31 -5.99 -4.98 -11.49
CA ILE A 31 -6.04 -6.35 -10.94
C ILE A 31 -5.62 -7.38 -11.98
N ALA A 32 -6.07 -7.26 -13.24
CA ALA A 32 -5.67 -8.16 -14.31
C ALA A 32 -4.16 -8.07 -14.60
N ARG A 33 -3.58 -6.86 -14.61
CA ARG A 33 -2.13 -6.66 -14.74
C ARG A 33 -1.36 -7.23 -13.55
N ALA A 34 -1.86 -7.05 -12.34
CA ALA A 34 -1.26 -7.60 -11.14
C ALA A 34 -1.30 -9.14 -11.11
N LYS A 35 -2.35 -9.76 -11.67
CA LYS A 35 -2.44 -11.22 -11.85
C LYS A 35 -1.48 -11.75 -12.90
N GLY A 36 -1.04 -10.91 -13.86
CA GLY A 36 -0.06 -11.26 -14.90
C GLY A 36 1.40 -11.21 -14.43
N ILE A 37 1.68 -10.74 -13.20
CA ILE A 37 3.03 -10.76 -12.63
C ILE A 37 3.30 -12.17 -12.12
N ASP A 38 4.35 -12.83 -12.68
CA ASP A 38 4.75 -14.15 -12.21
C ASP A 38 5.19 -14.10 -10.74
N GLY A 39 4.53 -14.87 -9.89
CA GLY A 39 4.81 -14.96 -8.46
C GLY A 39 6.19 -15.51 -8.11
N ARG A 40 6.91 -16.07 -9.09
CA ARG A 40 8.27 -16.59 -8.93
C ARG A 40 9.33 -15.50 -9.03
N THR A 41 9.02 -14.38 -9.68
CA THR A 41 9.92 -13.23 -9.79
C THR A 41 10.05 -12.51 -8.45
N THR A 42 11.10 -11.70 -8.30
CA THR A 42 11.30 -10.87 -7.10
C THR A 42 10.12 -9.91 -6.89
N GLU A 43 9.67 -9.31 -7.97
CA GLU A 43 8.51 -8.40 -7.99
C GLU A 43 7.22 -9.10 -7.58
N GLY A 44 7.00 -10.32 -8.11
CA GLY A 44 5.84 -11.11 -7.76
C GLY A 44 5.85 -11.57 -6.31
N ARG A 45 7.02 -11.93 -5.78
CA ARG A 45 7.19 -12.28 -4.36
C ARG A 45 6.90 -11.08 -3.45
N LEU A 46 7.46 -9.90 -3.78
CA LEU A 46 7.21 -8.66 -3.04
C LEU A 46 5.71 -8.32 -3.04
N LEU A 47 5.07 -8.35 -4.22
CA LEU A 47 3.65 -8.08 -4.37
C LEU A 47 2.79 -9.01 -3.50
N ASN A 48 3.07 -10.31 -3.56
CA ASN A 48 2.34 -11.31 -2.79
C ASN A 48 2.64 -11.25 -1.28
N ALA A 49 3.88 -10.92 -0.90
CA ALA A 49 4.26 -10.73 0.50
C ALA A 49 3.52 -9.54 1.11
N THR A 50 3.49 -8.40 0.41
CA THR A 50 2.78 -7.20 0.84
C THR A 50 1.27 -7.45 0.98
N ARG A 51 0.65 -8.12 0.01
CA ARG A 51 -0.77 -8.51 0.11
C ARG A 51 -1.05 -9.33 1.35
N ARG A 52 -0.28 -10.40 1.55
CA ARG A 52 -0.44 -11.30 2.69
C ARG A 52 -0.26 -10.58 4.02
N ALA A 53 0.76 -9.74 4.14
CA ALA A 53 1.03 -8.98 5.35
C ALA A 53 -0.12 -8.03 5.70
N LEU A 54 -0.61 -7.25 4.72
CA LEU A 54 -1.73 -6.33 4.92
C LEU A 54 -3.03 -7.07 5.24
N THR A 55 -3.32 -8.15 4.53
CA THR A 55 -4.50 -8.99 4.75
C THR A 55 -4.47 -9.62 6.15
N ALA A 56 -3.34 -10.17 6.57
CA ALA A 56 -3.18 -10.74 7.90
C ALA A 56 -3.37 -9.69 9.00
N HIS A 57 -2.81 -8.49 8.81
CA HIS A 57 -2.96 -7.38 9.76
C HIS A 57 -4.41 -6.90 9.89
N LEU A 58 -5.19 -6.96 8.82
CA LEU A 58 -6.61 -6.59 8.79
C LEU A 58 -7.54 -7.71 9.30
N GLY A 59 -6.99 -8.82 9.77
CA GLY A 59 -7.76 -9.92 10.39
C GLY A 59 -8.10 -11.08 9.45
N GLY A 60 -7.44 -11.17 8.29
CA GLY A 60 -7.60 -12.27 7.32
C GLY A 60 -8.52 -11.95 6.16
N GLU A 61 -8.48 -12.80 5.14
CA GLU A 61 -9.18 -12.55 3.86
C GLU A 61 -10.71 -12.56 4.01
N ASP A 62 -11.23 -13.39 4.93
CA ASP A 62 -12.67 -13.55 5.18
C ASP A 62 -13.30 -12.30 5.82
N ARG A 63 -12.52 -11.49 6.52
CA ARG A 63 -12.99 -10.27 7.17
C ARG A 63 -12.89 -9.04 6.30
N LEU A 64 -12.17 -9.11 5.19
CA LEU A 64 -11.97 -7.96 4.30
C LEU A 64 -13.24 -7.65 3.50
N THR A 65 -13.67 -6.41 3.60
CA THR A 65 -14.71 -5.88 2.71
C THR A 65 -14.15 -5.66 1.29
N ALA A 66 -15.02 -5.58 0.29
CA ALA A 66 -14.60 -5.34 -1.09
C ALA A 66 -13.77 -4.03 -1.26
N PRO A 67 -14.11 -2.89 -0.63
CA PRO A 67 -13.27 -1.70 -0.65
C PRO A 67 -11.89 -1.93 -0.01
N GLN A 68 -11.81 -2.64 1.12
CA GLN A 68 -10.53 -2.95 1.77
C GLN A 68 -9.65 -3.82 0.88
N ARG A 69 -10.19 -4.84 0.20
CA ARG A 69 -9.44 -5.63 -0.78
C ARG A 69 -8.86 -4.75 -1.90
N ALA A 70 -9.64 -3.82 -2.43
CA ALA A 70 -9.18 -2.89 -3.46
C ALA A 70 -8.04 -1.98 -2.95
N LEU A 71 -8.12 -1.52 -1.70
CA LEU A 71 -7.05 -0.73 -1.09
C LEU A 71 -5.79 -1.56 -0.82
N VAL A 72 -5.91 -2.81 -0.38
CA VAL A 72 -4.77 -3.74 -0.22
C VAL A 72 -4.06 -3.95 -1.56
N GLU A 73 -4.79 -4.20 -2.64
CA GLU A 73 -4.22 -4.32 -3.98
C GLU A 73 -3.49 -3.04 -4.41
N ARG A 74 -4.08 -1.88 -4.13
CA ARG A 74 -3.46 -0.58 -4.42
C ARG A 74 -2.17 -0.38 -3.64
N CYS A 75 -2.16 -0.69 -2.34
CA CYS A 75 -0.96 -0.62 -1.52
C CYS A 75 0.15 -1.52 -2.06
N ALA A 76 -0.17 -2.78 -2.37
CA ALA A 76 0.80 -3.72 -2.90
C ALA A 76 1.42 -3.25 -4.24
N MET A 77 0.61 -2.67 -5.13
CA MET A 77 1.10 -2.11 -6.39
C MET A 77 1.94 -0.84 -6.19
N LEU A 78 1.58 0.02 -5.24
CA LEU A 78 2.37 1.21 -4.90
C LEU A 78 3.72 0.81 -4.31
N GLN A 79 3.74 -0.15 -3.40
CA GLN A 79 4.96 -0.68 -2.81
C GLN A 79 5.91 -1.26 -3.87
N LEU A 80 5.37 -2.01 -4.83
CA LEU A 80 6.15 -2.54 -5.95
C LEU A 80 6.78 -1.43 -6.80
N ARG A 81 6.03 -0.35 -7.08
CA ARG A 81 6.53 0.80 -7.85
C ARG A 81 7.61 1.57 -7.10
N ILE A 82 7.44 1.76 -5.79
CA ILE A 82 8.43 2.39 -4.94
C ILE A 82 9.71 1.55 -4.94
N ALA A 83 9.63 0.23 -4.76
CA ALA A 83 10.78 -0.66 -4.79
C ALA A 83 11.52 -0.62 -6.13
N ALA A 84 10.82 -0.45 -7.26
CA ALA A 84 11.46 -0.27 -8.56
C ALA A 84 12.23 1.06 -8.68
N LEU A 85 11.73 2.13 -8.03
CA LEU A 85 12.44 3.41 -7.95
C LEU A 85 13.62 3.33 -6.98
N ASP A 86 13.50 2.61 -5.86
CA ASP A 86 14.60 2.35 -4.94
C ASP A 86 15.76 1.64 -5.64
N ALA A 87 15.47 0.65 -6.48
CA ALA A 87 16.48 -0.02 -7.30
C ALA A 87 17.21 0.98 -8.23
N ARG A 88 16.49 1.91 -8.86
CA ARG A 88 17.10 2.95 -9.71
C ARG A 88 17.96 3.94 -8.92
N ILE A 89 17.63 4.21 -7.66
CA ILE A 89 18.48 5.01 -6.77
C ILE A 89 19.79 4.28 -6.51
N ILE A 90 19.71 2.98 -6.19
CA ILE A 90 20.90 2.14 -5.92
C ILE A 90 21.78 2.03 -7.17
N ASP A 91 21.19 1.87 -8.34
CA ASP A 91 21.89 1.75 -9.63
C ASP A 91 22.43 3.11 -10.14
N GLY A 92 22.15 4.22 -9.46
CA GLY A 92 22.59 5.55 -9.89
C GLY A 92 21.90 6.07 -11.16
N THR A 93 20.79 5.46 -11.58
CA THR A 93 20.01 5.85 -12.78
C THR A 93 18.82 6.73 -12.47
N PHE A 94 18.70 7.19 -11.22
CA PHE A 94 17.60 7.98 -10.71
C PHE A 94 17.62 9.41 -11.28
N THR A 95 16.48 9.89 -11.74
CA THR A 95 16.35 11.21 -12.37
C THR A 95 15.52 12.18 -11.49
N GLU A 96 15.56 13.47 -11.81
CA GLU A 96 14.70 14.46 -11.13
C GLU A 96 13.21 14.14 -11.30
N TYR A 97 12.81 13.64 -12.46
CA TYR A 97 11.44 13.17 -12.67
C TYR A 97 11.07 12.03 -11.73
N ASP A 98 11.97 11.08 -11.53
CA ASP A 98 11.75 9.96 -10.61
C ASP A 98 11.56 10.44 -9.16
N SER A 99 12.23 11.53 -8.75
CA SER A 99 12.05 12.14 -7.42
C SER A 99 10.59 12.60 -7.21
N LYS A 100 10.02 13.27 -8.21
CA LYS A 100 8.62 13.71 -8.16
C LYS A 100 7.65 12.53 -8.10
N VAL A 101 7.92 11.50 -8.90
CA VAL A 101 7.11 10.27 -8.95
C VAL A 101 7.22 9.48 -7.64
N TYR A 102 8.42 9.39 -7.08
CA TYR A 102 8.68 8.74 -5.79
C TYR A 102 7.86 9.39 -4.66
N LEU A 103 7.92 10.71 -4.54
CA LEU A 103 7.14 11.45 -3.56
C LEU A 103 5.63 11.26 -3.75
N ALA A 104 5.15 11.28 -5.00
CA ALA A 104 3.73 11.07 -5.30
C ALA A 104 3.27 9.66 -4.90
N PHE A 105 4.07 8.62 -5.17
CA PHE A 105 3.74 7.24 -4.79
C PHE A 105 3.82 7.05 -3.28
N SER A 106 4.83 7.59 -2.61
CA SER A 106 4.98 7.52 -1.14
C SER A 106 3.80 8.19 -0.43
N ASN A 107 3.42 9.39 -0.86
CA ASN A 107 2.24 10.08 -0.32
C ASN A 107 0.94 9.31 -0.58
N SER A 108 0.79 8.71 -1.78
CA SER A 108 -0.37 7.90 -2.11
C SER A 108 -0.43 6.63 -1.27
N LEU A 109 0.72 5.98 -1.02
CA LEU A 109 0.83 4.81 -0.16
C LEU A 109 0.43 5.15 1.28
N THR A 110 0.99 6.22 1.84
CA THR A 110 0.65 6.68 3.21
C THR A 110 -0.85 6.92 3.36
N ARG A 111 -1.46 7.66 2.41
CA ARG A 111 -2.91 7.92 2.43
C ARG A 111 -3.74 6.64 2.33
N THR A 112 -3.29 5.69 1.50
CA THR A 112 -4.01 4.41 1.33
C THR A 112 -3.91 3.55 2.59
N LEU A 113 -2.74 3.52 3.25
CA LEU A 113 -2.54 2.83 4.52
C LEU A 113 -3.39 3.46 5.63
N THR A 114 -3.42 4.80 5.71
CA THR A 114 -4.30 5.51 6.65
C THR A 114 -5.78 5.19 6.41
N ALA A 115 -6.21 5.13 5.15
CA ALA A 115 -7.58 4.75 4.79
C ALA A 115 -7.93 3.30 5.16
N LEU A 116 -6.92 2.40 5.25
CA LEU A 116 -7.06 1.05 5.78
C LEU A 116 -7.08 1.00 7.31
N GLY A 117 -6.91 2.13 8.01
CA GLY A 117 -6.77 2.18 9.47
C GLY A 117 -5.37 1.86 9.97
N LEU A 118 -4.39 1.74 9.07
CA LEU A 118 -2.99 1.47 9.41
C LEU A 118 -2.27 2.81 9.59
N THR A 119 -2.49 3.45 10.72
CA THR A 119 -1.65 4.58 11.13
C THR A 119 -0.35 4.06 11.75
N PRO A 120 0.80 4.72 11.53
CA PRO A 120 1.98 4.40 12.32
C PRO A 120 1.57 4.47 13.79
N ALA A 121 1.86 3.40 14.54
CA ALA A 121 1.71 3.47 15.99
C ALA A 121 2.39 4.75 16.42
N SER A 122 1.64 5.64 17.06
CA SER A 122 2.21 6.85 17.64
C SER A 122 3.45 6.38 18.38
N ALA A 123 4.60 6.85 17.96
CA ALA A 123 5.83 6.57 18.71
C ALA A 123 5.47 6.88 20.15
N ALA A 124 5.58 5.90 21.03
CA ALA A 124 5.26 6.08 22.45
C ALA A 124 5.90 7.41 22.81
N GLU A 125 5.07 8.33 23.29
CA GLU A 125 5.51 9.70 23.59
C GLU A 125 6.87 9.58 24.30
N PRO A 126 7.93 10.23 23.80
CA PRO A 126 9.25 10.04 24.38
C PRO A 126 9.12 10.29 25.87
N PRO A 127 9.68 9.43 26.72
CA PRO A 127 9.51 9.52 28.18
C PRO A 127 9.78 10.95 28.60
N GLY A 128 8.82 11.56 29.28
CA GLY A 128 8.88 12.94 29.72
C GLY A 128 10.18 13.17 30.51
N LEU A 129 10.68 14.41 30.49
CA LEU A 129 11.94 14.74 31.16
C LEU A 129 11.94 14.30 32.65
N ASP A 130 10.77 14.28 33.27
CA ASP A 130 10.59 13.82 34.65
C ASP A 130 10.66 12.30 34.80
N ASP A 131 10.28 11.53 33.78
CA ASP A 131 10.45 10.08 33.77
C ASP A 131 11.91 9.69 33.56
N LEU A 132 12.62 10.44 32.70
CA LEU A 132 14.07 10.28 32.54
C LEU A 132 14.80 10.61 33.82
N LYS A 133 14.47 11.71 34.49
CA LYS A 133 15.05 12.08 35.79
C LYS A 133 14.82 10.98 36.82
N ARG A 134 13.60 10.45 36.96
CA ARG A 134 13.27 9.36 37.88
C ARG A 134 14.09 8.11 37.60
N ARG A 135 14.26 7.72 36.32
CA ARG A 135 15.09 6.57 35.94
C ARG A 135 16.55 6.77 36.32
N VAL A 136 17.11 7.94 35.99
CA VAL A 136 18.51 8.27 36.32
C VAL A 136 18.76 8.28 37.83
N LEU A 137 17.84 8.83 38.61
CA LEU A 137 17.95 8.83 40.08
C LEU A 137 17.85 7.41 40.64
N ALA A 138 16.92 6.58 40.15
CA ALA A 138 16.79 5.19 40.56
C ALA A 138 18.05 4.36 40.27
N GLU A 139 18.63 4.52 39.05
CA GLU A 139 19.90 3.86 38.69
C GLU A 139 21.08 4.31 39.58
N ARG A 140 21.12 5.58 39.93
CA ARG A 140 22.14 6.13 40.81
C ARG A 140 22.05 5.53 42.21
N ASP A 141 20.82 5.44 42.75
CA ASP A 141 20.57 4.86 44.07
C ASP A 141 20.89 3.36 44.10
N GLU A 142 20.59 2.62 43.04
CA GLU A 142 20.98 1.22 42.91
C GLU A 142 22.51 1.03 42.88
N ARG A 143 23.22 1.89 42.13
CA ARG A 143 24.70 1.86 42.10
C ARG A 143 25.31 2.14 43.48
N GLN A 144 24.74 3.12 44.20
CA GLN A 144 25.21 3.44 45.57
C GLN A 144 24.96 2.28 46.54
N ARG A 145 23.79 1.62 46.46
CA ARG A 145 23.49 0.44 47.29
C ARG A 145 24.41 -0.75 47.01
N ARG A 146 24.72 -0.98 45.72
CA ARG A 146 25.67 -2.03 45.31
C ARG A 146 27.09 -1.71 45.75
N GLY A 147 27.51 -0.45 45.71
CA GLY A 147 28.83 -0.02 46.13
C GLY A 147 29.00 0.00 47.68
N ALA A 148 27.91 0.10 48.44
CA ALA A 148 27.94 0.06 49.92
C ALA A 148 27.89 -1.39 50.49
N ALA A 149 27.56 -2.38 49.65
CA ALA A 149 27.47 -3.79 50.00
C ALA A 149 28.73 -4.61 49.65
N ALA A 150 29.75 -3.98 49.06
CA ALA A 150 31.04 -4.56 48.68
C ALA A 150 32.16 -4.02 49.57
#